data_e8b8bc8bdc8e0ff905ac918f1faed425
#
_entry.id   e8b8bc8bdc8e0ff905ac918f1faed425
#
_cell.length_a   1.000
_cell.length_b   1.000
_cell.length_c   1.000
_cell.angle_alpha   90.00
_cell.angle_beta   90.00
_cell.angle_gamma   90.00
#
_symmetry.space_group_name_H-M   'P 1'
#
loop_
_entity.id
_entity.type
_entity.pdbx_description
1 polymer ?
#
loop_
_entity_poly.entity_id
_entity_poly.type
_entity_poly.pdbx_seq_one_letter_code
_entity_poly.pdbx_strand_id
1 'polypeptide(L)'
;FWQGLYLHDWGVENDAIQATWEYLYKVVMLSNKSLERIDKFAETHSDAVLPAYRAEVQAMRAMYYYYLMDLFGRIPLVQSSSVAMKDVLQSERKTVFEFVFKELQEAAPLLSDAHSNQSGPYYGRITRPVVTFLLAKLALNSEVYTDNDWTDGQRPDGKNIKFTVNGNELNAWETVIYYCDQLKTLGYNELEPKYETNFSIFNESSIENIFTVPMNKTLYTNQMQYLFRSRHYNHAKAYGLSGENGPSATIEALETFGYETAEQDPRFDICYFAGVVRDLKGNIIKLDDGTVLEYLPWKVALDITDTPYEQTAGARMKKYEVDPTATKDGKLMENDIVLFR
;
A
#
# COMPACT_ATOMS: atom_id res chain seq x y z
N PHE A 1 -7.23 2.52 20.58
CA PHE A 1 -6.73 1.63 19.53
C PHE A 1 -5.71 2.36 18.63
N TRP A 2 -6.10 3.39 17.88
CA TRP A 2 -5.20 4.12 16.97
C TRP A 2 -4.09 4.91 17.69
N GLN A 3 -4.37 5.42 18.88
CA GLN A 3 -3.39 6.12 19.72
C GLN A 3 -2.19 5.24 20.06
N GLY A 4 -2.41 3.98 20.45
CA GLY A 4 -1.32 3.04 20.73
C GLY A 4 -0.42 2.79 19.52
N LEU A 5 -1.00 2.72 18.30
CA LEU A 5 -0.20 2.60 17.07
C LEU A 5 0.61 3.88 16.80
N TYR A 6 0.06 5.05 17.01
CA TYR A 6 0.77 6.33 16.85
C TYR A 6 1.91 6.48 17.86
N LEU A 7 1.68 6.08 19.11
CA LEU A 7 2.69 6.17 20.17
C LEU A 7 3.75 5.07 20.12
N HIS A 8 3.62 4.10 19.20
CA HIS A 8 4.42 2.88 19.19
C HIS A 8 4.33 2.10 20.51
N ASP A 9 3.17 2.18 21.17
CA ASP A 9 2.86 1.48 22.42
C ASP A 9 1.83 0.39 22.14
N TRP A 10 2.27 -0.66 21.50
CA TRP A 10 1.46 -1.86 21.23
C TRP A 10 2.10 -3.11 21.81
N GLY A 11 1.27 -3.98 22.34
CA GLY A 11 1.66 -5.32 22.76
C GLY A 11 1.34 -6.37 21.68
N VAL A 12 1.68 -7.61 22.02
CA VAL A 12 1.40 -8.79 21.17
C VAL A 12 -0.11 -9.05 20.97
N GLU A 13 -0.94 -8.49 21.83
CA GLU A 13 -2.41 -8.60 21.80
C GLU A 13 -3.08 -7.53 20.91
N ASN A 14 -2.32 -6.74 20.16
CA ASN A 14 -2.92 -5.71 19.30
C ASN A 14 -3.60 -6.35 18.10
N ASP A 15 -4.94 -6.27 18.05
CA ASP A 15 -5.78 -6.91 17.02
C ASP A 15 -5.38 -6.55 15.58
N ALA A 16 -4.97 -5.31 15.31
CA ALA A 16 -4.61 -4.90 13.96
C ALA A 16 -3.28 -5.53 13.52
N ILE A 17 -2.30 -5.60 14.41
CA ILE A 17 -1.00 -6.21 14.16
C ILE A 17 -1.18 -7.71 13.95
N GLN A 18 -1.95 -8.38 14.84
CA GLN A 18 -2.26 -9.80 14.72
C GLN A 18 -3.00 -10.11 13.41
N ALA A 19 -4.09 -9.39 13.13
CA ALA A 19 -4.87 -9.61 11.90
C ALA A 19 -4.04 -9.39 10.63
N THR A 20 -3.13 -8.41 10.64
CA THR A 20 -2.20 -8.16 9.52
C THR A 20 -1.25 -9.34 9.33
N TRP A 21 -0.64 -9.83 10.40
CA TRP A 21 0.23 -11.01 10.39
C TRP A 21 -0.49 -12.25 9.84
N GLU A 22 -1.64 -12.56 10.38
CA GLU A 22 -2.44 -13.73 9.99
C GLU A 22 -2.87 -13.63 8.51
N TYR A 23 -3.29 -12.46 8.07
CA TYR A 23 -3.69 -12.23 6.67
C TYR A 23 -2.52 -12.44 5.71
N LEU A 24 -1.37 -11.82 5.99
CA LEU A 24 -0.19 -11.93 5.12
C LEU A 24 0.30 -13.38 5.03
N TYR A 25 0.41 -14.09 6.15
CA TYR A 25 0.78 -15.51 6.14
C TYR A 25 -0.26 -16.41 5.48
N LYS A 26 -1.54 -16.10 5.60
CA LYS A 26 -2.59 -16.83 4.87
C LYS A 26 -2.36 -16.79 3.37
N VAL A 27 -1.99 -15.63 2.81
CA VAL A 27 -1.69 -15.50 1.39
C VAL A 27 -0.41 -16.25 1.02
N VAL A 28 0.64 -16.17 1.85
CA VAL A 28 1.87 -16.96 1.65
C VAL A 28 1.57 -18.45 1.58
N MET A 29 0.79 -18.97 2.55
CA MET A 29 0.44 -20.40 2.58
C MET A 29 -0.43 -20.84 1.40
N LEU A 30 -1.36 -19.99 0.96
CA LEU A 30 -2.15 -20.22 -0.25
C LEU A 30 -1.27 -20.22 -1.49
N SER A 31 -0.27 -19.33 -1.56
CA SER A 31 0.70 -19.27 -2.66
C SER A 31 1.57 -20.54 -2.70
N ASN A 32 2.10 -20.99 -1.55
CA ASN A 32 2.84 -22.25 -1.47
C ASN A 32 2.02 -23.43 -2.00
N LYS A 33 0.77 -23.54 -1.51
CA LYS A 33 -0.14 -24.62 -1.96
C LYS A 33 -0.47 -24.55 -3.45
N SER A 34 -0.59 -23.34 -3.99
CA SER A 34 -0.86 -23.14 -5.42
C SER A 34 0.36 -23.52 -6.27
N LEU A 35 1.58 -23.13 -5.87
CA LEU A 35 2.82 -23.53 -6.52
C LEU A 35 2.98 -25.05 -6.54
N GLU A 36 2.82 -25.72 -5.39
CA GLU A 36 2.89 -27.18 -5.30
C GLU A 36 1.90 -27.88 -6.24
N ARG A 37 0.68 -27.33 -6.38
CA ARG A 37 -0.34 -27.87 -7.28
C ARG A 37 -0.02 -27.62 -8.75
N ILE A 38 0.47 -26.44 -9.10
CA ILE A 38 0.90 -26.13 -10.47
C ILE A 38 2.07 -27.05 -10.86
N ASP A 39 3.06 -27.19 -9.99
CA ASP A 39 4.24 -28.03 -10.24
C ASP A 39 3.81 -29.50 -10.43
N LYS A 40 2.94 -30.03 -9.58
CA LYS A 40 2.38 -31.36 -9.71
C LYS A 40 1.55 -31.57 -10.99
N PHE A 41 0.77 -30.54 -11.37
CA PHE A 41 -0.01 -30.59 -12.61
C PHE A 41 0.89 -30.63 -13.85
N ALA A 42 1.99 -29.87 -13.82
CA ALA A 42 2.97 -29.79 -14.89
C ALA A 42 3.74 -31.10 -15.13
N GLU A 43 3.79 -32.01 -14.15
CA GLU A 43 4.41 -33.34 -14.33
C GLU A 43 3.69 -34.19 -15.40
N THR A 44 2.41 -33.98 -15.60
CA THR A 44 1.55 -34.79 -16.50
C THR A 44 0.89 -33.99 -17.61
N HIS A 45 0.93 -32.66 -17.55
CA HIS A 45 0.29 -31.76 -18.49
C HIS A 45 1.27 -30.73 -19.02
N SER A 46 1.36 -30.59 -20.35
CA SER A 46 2.16 -29.55 -21.01
C SER A 46 1.20 -28.47 -21.52
N ASP A 47 1.26 -27.30 -20.90
CA ASP A 47 0.50 -26.11 -21.33
C ASP A 47 1.41 -24.90 -21.31
N ALA A 48 1.46 -24.16 -22.41
CA ALA A 48 2.33 -23.00 -22.60
C ALA A 48 2.08 -21.86 -21.60
N VAL A 49 0.90 -21.80 -20.97
CA VAL A 49 0.55 -20.74 -20.00
C VAL A 49 0.98 -21.07 -18.56
N LEU A 50 1.30 -22.34 -18.25
CA LEU A 50 1.65 -22.77 -16.88
C LEU A 50 2.84 -22.01 -16.30
N PRO A 51 3.95 -21.79 -17.05
CA PRO A 51 5.09 -21.02 -16.52
C PRO A 51 4.72 -19.60 -16.11
N ALA A 52 3.85 -18.94 -16.87
CA ALA A 52 3.39 -17.58 -16.55
C ALA A 52 2.50 -17.57 -15.29
N TYR A 53 1.54 -18.50 -15.17
CA TYR A 53 0.73 -18.62 -13.95
C TYR A 53 1.55 -18.97 -12.72
N ARG A 54 2.53 -19.84 -12.88
CA ARG A 54 3.48 -20.16 -11.80
C ARG A 54 4.25 -18.92 -11.35
N ALA A 55 4.76 -18.14 -12.30
CA ALA A 55 5.51 -16.91 -12.04
C ALA A 55 4.64 -15.85 -11.34
N GLU A 56 3.37 -15.70 -11.70
CA GLU A 56 2.45 -14.79 -11.01
C GLU A 56 2.26 -15.19 -9.54
N VAL A 57 2.06 -16.48 -9.25
CA VAL A 57 1.91 -16.96 -7.88
C VAL A 57 3.22 -16.84 -7.10
N GLN A 58 4.37 -17.09 -7.74
CA GLN A 58 5.69 -16.89 -7.15
C GLN A 58 5.93 -15.41 -6.79
N ALA A 59 5.63 -14.51 -7.70
CA ALA A 59 5.74 -13.07 -7.47
C ALA A 59 4.75 -12.58 -6.38
N MET A 60 3.54 -13.13 -6.33
CA MET A 60 2.57 -12.86 -5.25
C MET A 60 3.14 -13.28 -3.89
N ARG A 61 3.67 -14.49 -3.78
CA ARG A 61 4.33 -14.98 -2.55
C ARG A 61 5.45 -14.06 -2.11
N ALA A 62 6.32 -13.68 -3.04
CA ALA A 62 7.43 -12.77 -2.79
C ALA A 62 6.95 -11.39 -2.30
N MET A 63 5.92 -10.82 -2.92
CA MET A 63 5.34 -9.54 -2.51
C MET A 63 4.75 -9.60 -1.09
N TYR A 64 4.11 -10.69 -0.71
CA TYR A 64 3.57 -10.83 0.63
C TYR A 64 4.66 -11.09 1.68
N TYR A 65 5.76 -11.78 1.31
CA TYR A 65 6.96 -11.83 2.14
C TYR A 65 7.66 -10.48 2.27
N TYR A 66 7.64 -9.65 1.22
CA TYR A 66 8.12 -8.28 1.31
C TYR A 66 7.32 -7.49 2.37
N TYR A 67 5.98 -7.52 2.34
CA TYR A 67 5.17 -6.85 3.37
C TYR A 67 5.42 -7.40 4.78
N LEU A 68 5.54 -8.72 4.93
CA LEU A 68 5.88 -9.34 6.22
C LEU A 68 7.24 -8.85 6.74
N MET A 69 8.26 -8.87 5.90
CA MET A 69 9.61 -8.43 6.25
C MET A 69 9.66 -6.93 6.57
N ASP A 70 8.97 -6.11 5.78
CA ASP A 70 8.93 -4.65 5.95
C ASP A 70 8.25 -4.25 7.27
N LEU A 71 7.13 -4.90 7.59
CA LEU A 71 6.35 -4.59 8.80
C LEU A 71 6.90 -5.24 10.08
N PHE A 72 7.46 -6.46 9.99
CA PHE A 72 7.80 -7.27 11.17
C PHE A 72 9.30 -7.60 11.31
N GLY A 73 10.12 -7.26 10.32
CA GLY A 73 11.56 -7.50 10.34
C GLY A 73 11.92 -8.98 10.21
N ARG A 74 12.29 -9.64 11.32
CA ARG A 74 12.59 -11.08 11.37
C ARG A 74 11.30 -11.89 11.39
N ILE A 75 11.14 -12.78 10.43
CA ILE A 75 9.92 -13.56 10.22
C ILE A 75 10.23 -15.01 9.85
N PRO A 76 9.33 -15.95 10.08
CA PRO A 76 9.45 -17.30 9.52
C PRO A 76 9.41 -17.31 7.99
N LEU A 77 10.41 -17.94 7.37
CA LEU A 77 10.47 -18.15 5.92
C LEU A 77 10.04 -19.59 5.59
N VAL A 78 8.77 -19.76 5.23
CA VAL A 78 8.14 -21.07 4.96
C VAL A 78 7.81 -21.18 3.47
N GLN A 79 8.42 -22.16 2.80
CA GLN A 79 8.29 -22.35 1.34
C GLN A 79 7.40 -23.55 0.94
N SER A 80 6.82 -24.25 1.92
CA SER A 80 5.92 -25.39 1.68
C SER A 80 4.61 -25.22 2.45
N SER A 81 3.52 -25.76 1.89
CA SER A 81 2.21 -25.77 2.54
C SER A 81 2.05 -26.83 3.64
N SER A 82 3.07 -27.68 3.84
CA SER A 82 3.01 -28.84 4.76
C SER A 82 4.13 -28.87 5.79
N VAL A 83 4.68 -27.70 6.16
CA VAL A 83 5.73 -27.59 7.20
C VAL A 83 5.14 -27.88 8.57
N ALA A 84 5.80 -28.75 9.35
CA ALA A 84 5.40 -29.00 10.73
C ALA A 84 5.72 -27.78 11.61
N MET A 85 4.83 -27.45 12.56
CA MET A 85 4.98 -26.25 13.41
C MET A 85 6.32 -26.19 14.14
N LYS A 86 6.86 -27.32 14.57
CA LYS A 86 8.18 -27.39 15.22
C LYS A 86 9.36 -26.97 14.34
N ASP A 87 9.18 -26.99 13.00
CA ASP A 87 10.19 -26.66 12.01
C ASP A 87 10.01 -25.22 11.47
N VAL A 88 8.99 -24.49 11.96
CA VAL A 88 8.76 -23.09 11.63
C VAL A 88 9.66 -22.22 12.51
N LEU A 89 10.78 -21.77 11.96
CA LEU A 89 11.77 -20.96 12.66
C LEU A 89 11.82 -19.55 12.09
N GLN A 90 12.11 -18.57 12.95
CA GLN A 90 12.33 -17.19 12.56
C GLN A 90 13.64 -17.09 11.73
N SER A 91 13.59 -16.38 10.64
CA SER A 91 14.73 -16.06 9.77
C SER A 91 15.16 -14.61 9.95
N GLU A 92 16.44 -14.34 9.73
CA GLU A 92 16.95 -12.98 9.69
C GLU A 92 16.34 -12.20 8.55
N ARG A 93 16.14 -10.89 8.75
CA ARG A 93 15.53 -9.99 7.75
C ARG A 93 16.28 -10.04 6.42
N LYS A 94 17.61 -10.03 6.45
CA LYS A 94 18.45 -10.17 5.26
C LYS A 94 18.18 -11.46 4.47
N THR A 95 18.00 -12.58 5.17
CA THR A 95 17.68 -13.87 4.52
C THR A 95 16.34 -13.81 3.79
N VAL A 96 15.35 -13.20 4.40
CA VAL A 96 14.02 -13.02 3.76
C VAL A 96 14.14 -12.07 2.58
N PHE A 97 14.87 -10.97 2.71
CA PHE A 97 15.12 -10.01 1.64
C PHE A 97 15.79 -10.66 0.41
N GLU A 98 16.84 -11.43 0.63
CA GLU A 98 17.54 -12.15 -0.45
C GLU A 98 16.62 -13.16 -1.15
N PHE A 99 15.80 -13.87 -0.38
CA PHE A 99 14.78 -14.78 -0.93
C PHE A 99 13.74 -14.02 -1.78
N VAL A 100 13.18 -12.94 -1.26
CA VAL A 100 12.17 -12.14 -1.97
C VAL A 100 12.74 -11.56 -3.27
N PHE A 101 13.93 -10.99 -3.22
CA PHE A 101 14.60 -10.43 -4.38
C PHE A 101 14.84 -11.47 -5.47
N LYS A 102 15.34 -12.64 -5.09
CA LYS A 102 15.58 -13.77 -6.00
C LYS A 102 14.28 -14.28 -6.63
N GLU A 103 13.22 -14.50 -5.83
CA GLU A 103 11.92 -14.98 -6.32
C GLU A 103 11.35 -14.03 -7.40
N LEU A 104 11.46 -12.73 -7.17
CA LEU A 104 10.99 -11.71 -8.12
C LEU A 104 11.85 -11.68 -9.40
N GLN A 105 13.16 -11.78 -9.28
CA GLN A 105 14.04 -11.86 -10.46
C GLN A 105 13.77 -13.09 -11.33
N GLU A 106 13.50 -14.25 -10.72
CA GLU A 106 13.16 -15.47 -11.42
C GLU A 106 11.79 -15.41 -12.10
N ALA A 107 10.82 -14.76 -11.46
CA ALA A 107 9.47 -14.61 -12.01
C ALA A 107 9.41 -13.61 -13.16
N ALA A 108 10.11 -12.49 -13.08
CA ALA A 108 10.00 -11.35 -14.00
C ALA A 108 10.02 -11.72 -15.50
N PRO A 109 10.96 -12.55 -16.02
CA PRO A 109 11.03 -12.87 -17.45
C PRO A 109 9.86 -13.70 -17.97
N LEU A 110 9.09 -14.33 -17.08
CA LEU A 110 7.93 -15.17 -17.42
C LEU A 110 6.61 -14.44 -17.36
N LEU A 111 6.60 -13.20 -16.84
CA LEU A 111 5.42 -12.37 -16.67
C LEU A 111 5.12 -11.53 -17.92
N SER A 112 3.83 -11.19 -18.09
CA SER A 112 3.38 -10.28 -19.15
C SER A 112 3.89 -8.86 -18.93
N ASP A 113 4.14 -8.13 -20.02
CA ASP A 113 4.46 -6.70 -20.01
C ASP A 113 3.21 -5.80 -19.91
N ALA A 114 2.01 -6.38 -19.85
CA ALA A 114 0.77 -5.62 -19.82
C ALA A 114 0.63 -4.75 -18.55
N HIS A 115 -0.17 -3.69 -18.67
CA HIS A 115 -0.58 -2.90 -17.51
C HIS A 115 -1.43 -3.76 -16.55
N SER A 116 -1.14 -3.66 -15.25
CA SER A 116 -1.91 -4.32 -14.21
C SER A 116 -3.09 -3.47 -13.71
N ASN A 117 -3.00 -2.16 -13.81
CA ASN A 117 -4.02 -1.23 -13.32
C ASN A 117 -5.11 -0.90 -14.36
N GLN A 118 -4.97 -1.32 -15.60
CA GLN A 118 -5.93 -1.02 -16.66
C GLN A 118 -6.89 -2.16 -16.92
N SER A 119 -8.13 -1.83 -17.28
CA SER A 119 -9.16 -2.81 -17.65
C SER A 119 -8.66 -3.74 -18.76
N GLY A 120 -8.82 -5.05 -18.57
CA GLY A 120 -8.37 -6.06 -19.52
C GLY A 120 -8.02 -7.39 -18.86
N PRO A 121 -7.40 -8.33 -19.60
CA PRO A 121 -7.11 -9.68 -19.10
C PRO A 121 -6.06 -9.74 -18.00
N TYR A 122 -5.30 -8.64 -17.80
CA TYR A 122 -4.28 -8.54 -16.76
C TYR A 122 -4.64 -7.59 -15.62
N TYR A 123 -5.87 -7.06 -15.61
CA TYR A 123 -6.33 -6.14 -14.57
C TYR A 123 -6.28 -6.78 -13.18
N GLY A 124 -5.55 -6.14 -12.27
CA GLY A 124 -5.31 -6.63 -10.91
C GLY A 124 -4.37 -7.84 -10.78
N ARG A 125 -3.75 -8.29 -11.89
CA ARG A 125 -2.77 -9.38 -11.88
C ARG A 125 -1.36 -8.84 -11.72
N ILE A 126 -0.45 -9.66 -11.19
CA ILE A 126 0.97 -9.29 -11.11
C ILE A 126 1.62 -9.45 -12.49
N THR A 127 2.11 -8.34 -13.02
CA THR A 127 2.78 -8.26 -14.32
C THR A 127 4.26 -7.86 -14.16
N ARG A 128 5.05 -7.90 -15.24
CA ARG A 128 6.46 -7.53 -15.18
C ARG A 128 6.70 -6.10 -14.68
N PRO A 129 5.94 -5.06 -15.08
CA PRO A 129 6.07 -3.73 -14.52
C PRO A 129 5.93 -3.69 -12.99
N VAL A 130 4.98 -4.43 -12.42
CA VAL A 130 4.77 -4.51 -10.97
C VAL A 130 5.99 -5.11 -10.27
N VAL A 131 6.52 -6.21 -10.80
CA VAL A 131 7.71 -6.88 -10.25
C VAL A 131 8.96 -6.01 -10.40
N THR A 132 9.12 -5.36 -11.53
CA THR A 132 10.26 -4.46 -11.80
C THR A 132 10.27 -3.28 -10.83
N PHE A 133 9.10 -2.67 -10.58
CA PHE A 133 8.97 -1.62 -9.57
C PHE A 133 9.32 -2.12 -8.16
N LEU A 134 8.83 -3.30 -7.79
CA LEU A 134 9.11 -3.87 -6.47
C LEU A 134 10.60 -4.20 -6.29
N LEU A 135 11.29 -4.68 -7.34
CA LEU A 135 12.74 -4.89 -7.34
C LEU A 135 13.51 -3.57 -7.14
N ALA A 136 13.09 -2.48 -7.82
CA ALA A 136 13.68 -1.16 -7.60
C ALA A 136 13.47 -0.69 -6.14
N LYS A 137 12.26 -0.86 -5.61
CA LYS A 137 11.91 -0.48 -4.23
C LYS A 137 12.70 -1.30 -3.19
N LEU A 138 12.88 -2.58 -3.41
CA LEU A 138 13.70 -3.45 -2.56
C LEU A 138 15.17 -3.03 -2.57
N ALA A 139 15.74 -2.74 -3.73
CA ALA A 139 17.12 -2.27 -3.84
C ALA A 139 17.30 -0.90 -3.15
N LEU A 140 16.33 0.02 -3.29
CA LEU A 140 16.35 1.33 -2.66
C LEU A 140 16.39 1.25 -1.12
N ASN A 141 15.71 0.26 -0.54
CA ASN A 141 15.64 0.07 0.90
C ASN A 141 16.59 -1.03 1.43
N SER A 142 17.53 -1.47 0.60
CA SER A 142 18.41 -2.60 0.93
C SER A 142 19.29 -2.36 2.16
N GLU A 143 19.69 -1.12 2.45
CA GLU A 143 20.42 -0.78 3.68
C GLU A 143 19.63 -1.20 4.94
N VAL A 144 18.32 -0.96 4.95
CA VAL A 144 17.44 -1.37 6.05
C VAL A 144 17.25 -2.87 6.10
N TYR A 145 17.03 -3.51 4.93
CA TYR A 145 16.71 -4.94 4.89
C TYR A 145 17.91 -5.84 5.12
N THR A 146 19.12 -5.37 4.85
CA THR A 146 20.36 -6.13 5.08
C THR A 146 20.97 -5.89 6.46
N ASP A 147 20.44 -4.95 7.22
CA ASP A 147 20.83 -4.67 8.61
C ASP A 147 20.12 -5.66 9.56
N ASN A 148 20.87 -6.65 10.05
CA ASN A 148 20.34 -7.63 11.00
C ASN A 148 20.47 -7.19 12.46
N ASP A 149 21.28 -6.15 12.75
CA ASP A 149 21.50 -5.62 14.10
C ASP A 149 21.57 -4.09 14.10
N TRP A 150 20.43 -3.46 14.06
CA TRP A 150 20.32 -2.00 14.11
C TRP A 150 20.80 -1.39 15.44
N THR A 151 21.12 -2.20 16.46
CA THR A 151 21.54 -1.73 17.80
C THR A 151 23.05 -1.51 17.90
N ASP A 152 23.85 -2.06 16.98
CA ASP A 152 25.31 -1.99 17.01
C ASP A 152 25.89 -0.65 16.53
N GLY A 153 25.04 0.27 16.06
CA GLY A 153 25.43 1.58 15.55
C GLY A 153 26.11 1.55 14.17
N GLN A 154 26.29 0.36 13.57
CA GLN A 154 26.79 0.20 12.21
C GLN A 154 25.60 0.14 11.25
N ARG A 155 25.74 0.73 10.08
CA ARG A 155 24.72 0.68 9.04
C ARG A 155 25.32 0.17 7.74
N PRO A 156 24.63 -0.77 7.05
CA PRO A 156 25.01 -1.14 5.70
C PRO A 156 25.02 0.08 4.77
N ASP A 157 26.00 0.15 3.89
CA ASP A 157 26.10 1.18 2.86
C ASP A 157 25.68 0.57 1.51
N GLY A 158 24.72 1.15 0.85
CA GLY A 158 24.18 0.69 -0.44
C GLY A 158 25.23 0.57 -1.55
N LYS A 159 26.34 1.32 -1.46
CA LYS A 159 27.47 1.17 -2.39
C LYS A 159 28.15 -0.18 -2.24
N ASN A 160 28.07 -0.80 -1.06
CA ASN A 160 28.70 -2.06 -0.74
C ASN A 160 27.75 -3.27 -0.83
N ILE A 161 26.44 -3.02 -0.87
CA ILE A 161 25.42 -4.06 -1.08
C ILE A 161 25.38 -4.41 -2.57
N LYS A 162 25.60 -5.67 -2.89
CA LYS A 162 25.72 -6.14 -4.26
C LYS A 162 24.55 -7.01 -4.70
N PHE A 163 24.14 -6.78 -5.94
CA PHE A 163 23.10 -7.52 -6.63
C PHE A 163 23.62 -8.06 -7.95
N THR A 164 23.29 -9.30 -8.26
CA THR A 164 23.53 -9.83 -9.60
C THR A 164 22.31 -9.58 -10.47
N VAL A 165 22.47 -8.75 -11.49
CA VAL A 165 21.39 -8.38 -12.42
C VAL A 165 21.87 -8.63 -13.85
N ASN A 166 21.21 -9.54 -14.58
CA ASN A 166 21.59 -9.95 -15.94
C ASN A 166 23.10 -10.33 -16.06
N GLY A 167 23.62 -11.03 -15.06
CA GLY A 167 25.03 -11.47 -15.03
C GLY A 167 26.04 -10.38 -14.64
N ASN A 168 25.62 -9.15 -14.40
CA ASN A 168 26.44 -8.06 -13.91
C ASN A 168 26.27 -7.87 -12.41
N GLU A 169 27.37 -7.53 -11.72
CA GLU A 169 27.33 -7.12 -10.34
C GLU A 169 27.11 -5.61 -10.26
N LEU A 170 26.01 -5.19 -9.64
CA LEU A 170 25.61 -3.80 -9.42
C LEU A 170 25.51 -3.53 -7.93
N ASN A 171 25.81 -2.31 -7.48
CA ASN A 171 25.49 -1.89 -6.13
C ASN A 171 23.98 -1.52 -5.98
N ALA A 172 23.53 -1.21 -4.77
CA ALA A 172 22.11 -0.91 -4.54
C ALA A 172 21.58 0.22 -5.42
N TRP A 173 22.30 1.31 -5.54
CA TRP A 173 21.89 2.50 -6.30
C TRP A 173 21.89 2.26 -7.81
N GLU A 174 22.89 1.56 -8.32
CA GLU A 174 22.95 1.11 -9.72
C GLU A 174 21.80 0.17 -10.03
N THR A 175 21.44 -0.71 -9.08
CA THR A 175 20.31 -1.63 -9.22
C THR A 175 18.97 -0.90 -9.27
N VAL A 176 18.76 0.14 -8.44
CA VAL A 176 17.57 1.01 -8.52
C VAL A 176 17.46 1.64 -9.90
N ILE A 177 18.56 2.28 -10.36
CA ILE A 177 18.59 2.94 -11.68
C ILE A 177 18.26 1.93 -12.79
N TYR A 178 18.89 0.75 -12.74
CA TYR A 178 18.65 -0.31 -13.72
C TYR A 178 17.14 -0.66 -13.82
N TYR A 179 16.46 -0.93 -12.70
CA TYR A 179 15.06 -1.30 -12.74
C TYR A 179 14.14 -0.13 -13.08
N CYS A 180 14.47 1.09 -12.69
CA CYS A 180 13.75 2.29 -13.14
C CYS A 180 13.87 2.49 -14.66
N ASP A 181 15.05 2.28 -15.23
CA ASP A 181 15.26 2.35 -16.69
C ASP A 181 14.52 1.23 -17.43
N GLN A 182 14.39 0.03 -16.83
CA GLN A 182 13.54 -1.02 -17.40
C GLN A 182 12.08 -0.59 -17.44
N LEU A 183 11.53 0.00 -16.38
CA LEU A 183 10.16 0.54 -16.38
C LEU A 183 9.98 1.61 -17.45
N LYS A 184 10.93 2.54 -17.55
CA LYS A 184 10.92 3.57 -18.58
C LYS A 184 10.96 3.00 -20.00
N THR A 185 11.74 1.93 -20.22
CA THR A 185 11.85 1.25 -21.51
C THR A 185 10.54 0.55 -21.90
N LEU A 186 9.78 0.04 -20.93
CA LEU A 186 8.44 -0.50 -21.18
C LEU A 186 7.47 0.58 -21.67
N GLY A 187 7.71 1.86 -21.34
CA GLY A 187 6.98 3.01 -21.87
C GLY A 187 5.53 3.12 -21.44
N TYR A 188 5.15 2.45 -20.36
CA TYR A 188 3.76 2.39 -19.94
C TYR A 188 3.38 3.40 -18.87
N ASN A 189 4.31 3.79 -18.01
CA ASN A 189 4.00 4.63 -16.86
C ASN A 189 4.63 6.00 -17.04
N GLU A 190 3.81 7.03 -16.88
CA GLU A 190 4.18 8.44 -16.89
C GLU A 190 3.51 9.15 -15.72
N LEU A 191 4.04 10.27 -15.28
CA LEU A 191 3.38 11.07 -14.25
C LEU A 191 2.05 11.61 -14.78
N GLU A 192 0.99 11.43 -13.99
CA GLU A 192 -0.31 12.02 -14.30
C GLU A 192 -0.23 13.55 -14.31
N PRO A 193 -0.75 14.22 -15.37
CA PRO A 193 -0.81 15.68 -15.40
C PRO A 193 -1.60 16.27 -14.23
N LYS A 194 -2.56 15.51 -13.71
CA LYS A 194 -3.34 15.84 -12.52
C LYS A 194 -3.19 14.74 -11.49
N TYR A 195 -2.57 15.08 -10.37
CA TYR A 195 -2.29 14.13 -9.29
C TYR A 195 -3.53 13.37 -8.80
N GLU A 196 -4.67 14.05 -8.72
CA GLU A 196 -5.95 13.48 -8.27
C GLU A 196 -6.50 12.38 -9.18
N THR A 197 -6.11 12.31 -10.47
CA THR A 197 -6.50 11.23 -11.38
C THR A 197 -6.14 9.85 -10.84
N ASN A 198 -5.01 9.76 -10.14
CA ASN A 198 -4.55 8.51 -9.51
C ASN A 198 -5.53 7.94 -8.49
N PHE A 199 -6.43 8.76 -7.96
CA PHE A 199 -7.35 8.44 -6.87
C PHE A 199 -8.81 8.72 -7.22
N SER A 200 -9.11 8.94 -8.49
CA SER A 200 -10.47 9.14 -8.99
C SER A 200 -11.30 7.85 -8.89
N ILE A 201 -12.61 7.95 -9.12
CA ILE A 201 -13.52 6.78 -9.13
C ILE A 201 -13.09 5.75 -10.18
N PHE A 202 -12.63 6.21 -11.33
CA PHE A 202 -12.18 5.38 -12.45
C PHE A 202 -10.65 5.47 -12.63
N ASN A 203 -9.92 5.28 -11.53
CA ASN A 203 -8.46 5.39 -11.51
C ASN A 203 -7.74 4.22 -12.17
N GLU A 204 -8.45 3.22 -12.67
CA GLU A 204 -7.92 2.23 -13.60
C GLU A 204 -7.46 2.85 -14.93
N SER A 205 -7.88 4.08 -15.23
CA SER A 205 -7.40 4.84 -16.40
C SER A 205 -6.08 5.58 -16.16
N SER A 206 -5.57 5.63 -14.92
CA SER A 206 -4.34 6.34 -14.60
C SER A 206 -3.13 5.77 -15.35
N ILE A 207 -2.34 6.65 -15.94
CA ILE A 207 -1.08 6.32 -16.60
C ILE A 207 0.09 6.24 -15.62
N GLU A 208 -0.08 6.70 -14.37
CA GLU A 208 0.96 6.68 -13.34
C GLU A 208 0.85 5.43 -12.45
N ASN A 209 -0.36 4.93 -12.20
CA ASN A 209 -0.56 3.77 -11.35
C ASN A 209 0.08 2.51 -11.97
N ILE A 210 0.87 1.80 -11.19
CA ILE A 210 1.57 0.57 -11.61
C ILE A 210 0.82 -0.66 -11.16
N PHE A 211 0.34 -0.67 -9.91
CA PHE A 211 -0.40 -1.79 -9.35
C PHE A 211 -1.50 -1.31 -8.42
N THR A 212 -2.71 -1.77 -8.69
CA THR A 212 -3.90 -1.47 -7.89
C THR A 212 -4.62 -2.74 -7.48
N VAL A 213 -5.40 -2.65 -6.40
CA VAL A 213 -6.38 -3.68 -6.07
C VAL A 213 -7.71 -3.26 -6.70
N PRO A 214 -8.20 -3.97 -7.73
CA PRO A 214 -9.47 -3.65 -8.38
C PRO A 214 -10.63 -3.69 -7.40
N MET A 215 -11.47 -2.66 -7.43
CA MET A 215 -12.63 -2.53 -6.56
C MET A 215 -13.91 -2.47 -7.39
N ASN A 216 -14.97 -3.06 -6.86
CA ASN A 216 -16.28 -3.04 -7.50
C ASN A 216 -17.37 -3.10 -6.41
N LYS A 217 -18.23 -2.11 -6.35
CA LYS A 217 -19.27 -1.99 -5.31
C LYS A 217 -20.28 -3.16 -5.30
N THR A 218 -20.41 -3.91 -6.40
CA THR A 218 -21.35 -5.03 -6.50
C THR A 218 -20.72 -6.38 -6.23
N LEU A 219 -19.42 -6.54 -6.49
CA LEU A 219 -18.73 -7.83 -6.42
C LEU A 219 -17.91 -7.99 -5.14
N TYR A 220 -17.36 -6.90 -4.60
CA TYR A 220 -16.48 -6.94 -3.45
C TYR A 220 -17.12 -6.24 -2.26
N THR A 221 -17.24 -6.96 -1.17
CA THR A 221 -17.74 -6.42 0.10
C THR A 221 -16.66 -5.68 0.90
N ASN A 222 -15.50 -5.44 0.30
CA ASN A 222 -14.42 -4.79 0.97
C ASN A 222 -14.78 -3.34 1.32
N GLN A 223 -14.51 -2.97 2.55
CA GLN A 223 -14.94 -1.71 3.11
C GLN A 223 -13.79 -0.69 3.04
N MET A 224 -13.75 0.10 1.98
CA MET A 224 -12.89 1.29 1.91
C MET A 224 -13.27 2.39 2.93
N GLN A 225 -14.27 2.14 3.76
CA GLN A 225 -14.72 3.08 4.81
C GLN A 225 -13.58 3.58 5.71
N TYR A 226 -12.51 2.79 5.87
CA TYR A 226 -11.33 3.21 6.64
C TYR A 226 -10.70 4.49 6.11
N LEU A 227 -10.75 4.74 4.81
CA LEU A 227 -10.28 5.98 4.20
C LEU A 227 -11.16 7.18 4.57
N PHE A 228 -12.42 6.93 4.95
CA PHE A 228 -13.40 7.97 5.29
C PHE A 228 -13.66 8.09 6.79
N ARG A 229 -13.11 7.19 7.59
CA ARG A 229 -13.25 7.22 9.06
C ARG A 229 -12.75 8.50 9.69
N SER A 230 -11.81 9.19 9.06
CA SER A 230 -11.30 10.47 9.54
C SER A 230 -12.34 11.60 9.52
N ARG A 231 -13.42 11.48 8.71
CA ARG A 231 -14.40 12.54 8.54
C ARG A 231 -15.38 12.61 9.71
N HIS A 232 -15.75 13.84 10.07
CA HIS A 232 -16.86 14.07 10.99
C HIS A 232 -18.16 13.44 10.46
N TYR A 233 -19.06 13.02 11.35
CA TYR A 233 -20.32 12.34 11.00
C TYR A 233 -21.16 13.14 10.00
N ASN A 234 -21.36 14.44 10.23
CA ASN A 234 -22.14 15.32 9.35
C ASN A 234 -21.46 15.51 7.99
N HIS A 235 -20.12 15.58 7.97
CA HIS A 235 -19.35 15.64 6.72
C HIS A 235 -19.54 14.35 5.91
N ALA A 236 -19.32 13.20 6.50
CA ALA A 236 -19.49 11.92 5.83
C ALA A 236 -20.93 11.73 5.32
N LYS A 237 -21.95 12.05 6.14
CA LYS A 237 -23.36 11.98 5.76
C LYS A 237 -23.69 12.85 4.55
N ALA A 238 -23.12 14.06 4.47
CA ALA A 238 -23.32 14.96 3.32
C ALA A 238 -22.72 14.40 2.01
N TYR A 239 -21.77 13.46 2.12
CA TYR A 239 -21.16 12.75 0.99
C TYR A 239 -21.77 11.35 0.76
N GLY A 240 -22.83 10.98 1.46
CA GLY A 240 -23.43 9.65 1.37
C GLY A 240 -22.57 8.55 1.99
N LEU A 241 -21.67 8.89 2.91
CA LEU A 241 -20.71 7.99 3.55
C LEU A 241 -21.01 7.84 5.05
N SER A 242 -20.38 6.84 5.67
CA SER A 242 -20.29 6.69 7.13
C SER A 242 -18.97 7.28 7.61
N GLY A 243 -19.02 8.22 8.55
CA GLY A 243 -17.85 8.81 9.23
C GLY A 243 -17.73 8.30 10.65
N GLU A 244 -16.54 8.38 11.21
CA GLU A 244 -16.26 7.98 12.60
C GLU A 244 -15.50 9.06 13.38
N ASN A 245 -15.29 10.24 12.78
CA ASN A 245 -14.52 11.34 13.36
C ASN A 245 -13.14 10.87 13.90
N GLY A 246 -12.52 9.96 13.16
CA GLY A 246 -11.29 9.26 13.57
C GLY A 246 -10.01 10.06 13.31
N PRO A 247 -8.94 9.42 12.78
CA PRO A 247 -7.61 10.00 12.69
C PRO A 247 -7.57 11.28 11.86
N SER A 248 -6.61 12.15 12.20
CA SER A 248 -6.27 13.36 11.45
C SER A 248 -4.81 13.34 11.00
N ALA A 249 -4.41 14.31 10.16
CA ALA A 249 -3.01 14.57 9.87
C ALA A 249 -2.27 14.95 11.15
N THR A 250 -0.99 14.57 11.25
CA THR A 250 -0.11 15.02 12.32
C THR A 250 0.41 16.44 12.03
N ILE A 251 1.01 17.08 13.04
CA ILE A 251 1.66 18.38 12.88
C ILE A 251 2.79 18.30 11.86
N GLU A 252 3.60 17.24 11.92
CA GLU A 252 4.70 17.01 10.97
C GLU A 252 4.23 16.88 9.52
N ALA A 253 3.03 16.30 9.30
CA ALA A 253 2.44 16.24 7.98
C ALA A 253 2.06 17.66 7.47
N LEU A 254 1.49 18.52 8.32
CA LEU A 254 1.18 19.90 7.95
C LEU A 254 2.46 20.68 7.61
N GLU A 255 3.50 20.57 8.45
CA GLU A 255 4.80 21.20 8.24
C GLU A 255 5.45 20.72 6.94
N THR A 256 5.42 19.40 6.67
CA THR A 256 5.99 18.82 5.43
C THR A 256 5.31 19.33 4.18
N PHE A 257 3.99 19.52 4.23
CA PHE A 257 3.24 20.13 3.12
C PHE A 257 3.36 21.66 3.07
N GLY A 258 3.99 22.29 4.07
CA GLY A 258 4.08 23.76 4.18
C GLY A 258 2.70 24.40 4.32
N TYR A 259 1.76 23.76 5.03
CA TYR A 259 0.39 24.25 5.17
C TYR A 259 0.35 25.69 5.73
N GLU A 260 -0.47 26.56 5.09
CA GLU A 260 -0.57 28.01 5.38
C GLU A 260 0.71 28.83 5.14
N THR A 261 1.65 28.30 4.38
CA THR A 261 2.82 29.07 3.92
C THR A 261 2.70 29.43 2.45
N ALA A 262 3.56 30.36 1.98
CA ALA A 262 3.63 30.71 0.55
C ALA A 262 4.16 29.56 -0.34
N GLU A 263 4.77 28.54 0.27
CA GLU A 263 5.37 27.39 -0.40
C GLU A 263 4.53 26.10 -0.19
N GLN A 264 3.26 26.24 0.18
CA GLN A 264 2.39 25.08 0.40
C GLN A 264 2.36 24.20 -0.84
N ASP A 265 2.64 22.90 -0.63
CA ASP A 265 2.48 21.90 -1.68
C ASP A 265 0.99 21.78 -2.07
N PRO A 266 0.64 21.99 -3.36
CA PRO A 266 -0.75 21.96 -3.81
C PRO A 266 -1.45 20.60 -3.61
N ARG A 267 -0.67 19.53 -3.41
CA ARG A 267 -1.22 18.21 -3.08
C ARG A 267 -1.87 18.17 -1.69
N PHE A 268 -1.58 19.14 -0.82
CA PHE A 268 -2.27 19.22 0.48
C PHE A 268 -3.79 19.26 0.32
N ASP A 269 -4.30 20.15 -0.53
CA ASP A 269 -5.74 20.33 -0.75
C ASP A 269 -6.41 19.13 -1.45
N ILE A 270 -5.60 18.27 -2.08
CA ILE A 270 -6.06 16.99 -2.64
C ILE A 270 -6.08 15.90 -1.57
N CYS A 271 -5.12 15.92 -0.64
CA CYS A 271 -4.95 14.88 0.37
C CYS A 271 -5.77 15.11 1.64
N TYR A 272 -6.10 16.37 1.96
CA TYR A 272 -6.73 16.72 3.23
C TYR A 272 -7.88 17.72 3.09
N PHE A 273 -8.82 17.63 4.03
CA PHE A 273 -9.81 18.66 4.31
C PHE A 273 -9.34 19.50 5.49
N ALA A 274 -9.32 20.81 5.33
CA ALA A 274 -8.95 21.79 6.34
C ALA A 274 -9.89 22.98 6.28
N GLY A 275 -10.10 23.69 7.40
CA GLY A 275 -11.00 24.84 7.47
C GLY A 275 -12.47 24.48 7.28
N VAL A 276 -13.25 25.41 6.73
CA VAL A 276 -14.71 25.28 6.55
C VAL A 276 -15.05 24.16 5.56
N VAL A 277 -15.84 23.21 6.00
CA VAL A 277 -16.22 22.02 5.24
C VAL A 277 -17.44 22.28 4.38
N ARG A 278 -17.41 21.78 3.14
CA ARG A 278 -18.49 21.92 2.16
C ARG A 278 -18.91 20.55 1.62
N ASP A 279 -20.19 20.45 1.25
CA ASP A 279 -20.72 19.29 0.54
C ASP A 279 -20.27 19.27 -0.95
N LEU A 280 -20.62 18.23 -1.69
CA LEU A 280 -20.33 18.09 -3.11
C LEU A 280 -20.96 19.17 -4.00
N LYS A 281 -21.94 19.92 -3.48
CA LYS A 281 -22.60 21.04 -4.17
C LYS A 281 -22.02 22.40 -3.76
N GLY A 282 -21.00 22.41 -2.87
CA GLY A 282 -20.37 23.61 -2.36
C GLY A 282 -21.08 24.27 -1.17
N ASN A 283 -22.16 23.70 -0.64
CA ASN A 283 -22.87 24.24 0.52
C ASN A 283 -22.06 23.98 1.79
N ILE A 284 -22.07 24.95 2.72
CA ILE A 284 -21.42 24.81 4.03
C ILE A 284 -22.13 23.73 4.85
N ILE A 285 -21.37 22.80 5.40
CA ILE A 285 -21.87 21.77 6.31
C ILE A 285 -21.91 22.36 7.74
N LYS A 286 -22.95 22.01 8.49
CA LYS A 286 -23.14 22.44 9.87
C LYS A 286 -23.14 21.26 10.82
N LEU A 287 -22.77 21.52 12.06
CA LEU A 287 -22.97 20.64 13.20
C LEU A 287 -24.44 20.59 13.60
N ASP A 288 -24.81 19.69 14.50
CA ASP A 288 -26.21 19.50 14.93
C ASP A 288 -26.74 20.68 15.70
N ASP A 289 -25.88 21.48 16.31
CA ASP A 289 -26.24 22.76 16.99
C ASP A 289 -26.39 23.95 16.05
N GLY A 290 -26.18 23.75 14.74
CA GLY A 290 -26.26 24.77 13.71
C GLY A 290 -24.97 25.55 13.47
N THR A 291 -23.91 25.32 14.22
CA THR A 291 -22.60 25.94 13.98
C THR A 291 -21.96 25.40 12.70
N VAL A 292 -21.06 26.18 12.10
CA VAL A 292 -20.33 25.77 10.89
C VAL A 292 -19.33 24.66 11.26
N LEU A 293 -19.33 23.57 10.48
CA LEU A 293 -18.30 22.57 10.61
C LEU A 293 -17.00 23.10 9.99
N GLU A 294 -15.97 23.25 10.83
CA GLU A 294 -14.65 23.72 10.44
C GLU A 294 -13.58 22.81 11.05
N TYR A 295 -12.74 22.21 10.22
CA TYR A 295 -11.59 21.48 10.71
C TYR A 295 -10.47 22.43 11.08
N LEU A 296 -9.84 22.19 12.23
CA LEU A 296 -8.78 23.02 12.82
C LEU A 296 -7.44 22.28 12.71
N PRO A 297 -6.70 22.42 11.60
CA PRO A 297 -5.55 21.58 11.30
C PRO A 297 -4.48 21.56 12.39
N TRP A 298 -4.15 22.72 12.97
CA TRP A 298 -3.14 22.86 14.00
C TRP A 298 -3.58 22.42 15.42
N LYS A 299 -4.86 22.07 15.60
CA LYS A 299 -5.38 21.59 16.89
C LYS A 299 -5.25 20.07 16.96
N VAL A 300 -4.01 19.60 17.13
CA VAL A 300 -3.68 18.17 17.27
C VAL A 300 -2.99 17.93 18.60
N ALA A 301 -3.54 17.01 19.40
CA ALA A 301 -2.95 16.58 20.65
C ALA A 301 -3.28 15.09 20.89
N LEU A 302 -2.52 14.43 21.76
CA LEU A 302 -2.74 13.02 22.11
C LEU A 302 -4.09 12.78 22.77
N ASP A 303 -4.57 13.74 23.55
CA ASP A 303 -5.88 13.73 24.17
C ASP A 303 -6.56 15.06 23.89
N ILE A 304 -7.68 14.99 23.18
CA ILE A 304 -8.53 16.13 22.84
C ILE A 304 -9.90 16.03 23.52
N THR A 305 -10.09 15.04 24.39
CA THR A 305 -11.36 14.81 25.11
C THR A 305 -11.75 16.08 25.90
N ASP A 306 -13.02 16.41 25.92
CA ASP A 306 -13.60 17.58 26.59
C ASP A 306 -13.06 18.94 26.11
N THR A 307 -12.30 19.00 25.02
CA THR A 307 -11.90 20.26 24.40
C THR A 307 -13.02 20.81 23.47
N PRO A 308 -13.08 22.14 23.25
CA PRO A 308 -14.04 22.72 22.31
C PRO A 308 -13.89 22.25 20.87
N TYR A 309 -12.76 21.63 20.52
CA TYR A 309 -12.40 21.14 19.19
C TYR A 309 -12.33 19.60 19.11
N GLU A 310 -12.84 18.88 20.10
CA GLU A 310 -12.82 17.40 20.13
C GLU A 310 -13.30 16.77 18.84
N GLN A 311 -14.34 17.34 18.21
CA GLN A 311 -14.89 16.82 16.97
C GLN A 311 -14.30 17.44 15.70
N THR A 312 -13.51 18.50 15.81
CA THR A 312 -13.03 19.30 14.68
C THR A 312 -11.52 19.37 14.59
N ALA A 313 -10.81 18.76 15.55
CA ALA A 313 -9.34 18.75 15.61
C ALA A 313 -8.71 18.10 14.38
N GLY A 314 -7.64 18.74 13.87
CA GLY A 314 -6.79 18.23 12.82
C GLY A 314 -7.37 18.29 11.40
N ALA A 315 -6.49 18.24 10.39
CA ALA A 315 -6.90 18.09 9.00
C ALA A 315 -7.35 16.64 8.73
N ARG A 316 -8.39 16.45 7.94
CA ARG A 316 -9.03 15.16 7.71
C ARG A 316 -8.69 14.59 6.34
N MET A 317 -8.56 13.27 6.24
CA MET A 317 -8.19 12.60 5.01
C MET A 317 -9.21 12.81 3.90
N LYS A 318 -8.73 13.16 2.71
CA LYS A 318 -9.52 13.39 1.50
C LYS A 318 -9.10 12.42 0.40
N LYS A 319 -7.97 12.58 -0.15
CA LYS A 319 -7.21 11.86 -1.20
C LYS A 319 -8.05 11.16 -2.28
N TYR A 320 -8.85 10.15 -1.94
CA TYR A 320 -9.69 9.44 -2.91
C TYR A 320 -10.96 10.23 -3.21
N GLU A 321 -11.32 10.32 -4.50
CA GLU A 321 -12.57 10.91 -4.95
C GLU A 321 -13.77 10.17 -4.36
N VAL A 322 -14.82 10.88 -4.05
CA VAL A 322 -16.09 10.34 -3.59
C VAL A 322 -17.22 10.77 -4.50
N ASP A 323 -17.89 9.79 -5.09
CA ASP A 323 -19.17 9.96 -5.76
C ASP A 323 -20.23 9.12 -5.02
N PRO A 324 -21.30 9.73 -4.48
CA PRO A 324 -22.36 8.99 -3.82
C PRO A 324 -23.02 7.92 -4.69
N THR A 325 -23.01 8.08 -6.00
CA THR A 325 -23.55 7.08 -6.95
C THR A 325 -22.64 5.87 -7.10
N ALA A 326 -21.34 6.04 -6.84
CA ALA A 326 -20.33 4.99 -6.87
C ALA A 326 -20.12 4.33 -5.50
N THR A 327 -20.99 4.60 -4.52
CA THR A 327 -20.96 3.97 -3.20
C THR A 327 -22.10 2.98 -3.03
N LYS A 328 -21.87 1.93 -2.26
CA LYS A 328 -22.91 1.02 -1.77
C LYS A 328 -22.97 1.11 -0.25
N ASP A 329 -24.17 1.43 0.26
CA ASP A 329 -24.44 1.53 1.70
C ASP A 329 -23.50 2.51 2.44
N GLY A 330 -23.00 3.54 1.74
CA GLY A 330 -22.06 4.54 2.26
C GLY A 330 -20.68 3.99 2.66
N LYS A 331 -20.32 2.79 2.21
CA LYS A 331 -19.12 2.07 2.66
C LYS A 331 -18.26 1.54 1.53
N LEU A 332 -18.88 1.15 0.42
CA LEU A 332 -18.18 0.51 -0.70
C LEU A 332 -17.98 1.50 -1.82
N MET A 333 -16.79 1.54 -2.38
CA MET A 333 -16.43 2.42 -3.50
C MET A 333 -15.83 1.62 -4.64
N GLU A 334 -15.83 2.21 -5.82
CA GLU A 334 -15.29 1.61 -7.04
C GLU A 334 -13.87 2.07 -7.36
N ASN A 335 -13.32 3.07 -6.64
CA ASN A 335 -11.91 3.43 -6.81
C ASN A 335 -11.01 2.25 -6.48
N ASP A 336 -10.11 1.93 -7.36
CA ASP A 336 -9.06 0.94 -7.07
C ASP A 336 -8.14 1.42 -5.94
N ILE A 337 -7.71 0.48 -5.10
CA ILE A 337 -6.72 0.78 -4.06
C ILE A 337 -5.33 0.81 -4.69
N VAL A 338 -4.71 1.96 -4.73
CA VAL A 338 -3.35 2.13 -5.28
C VAL A 338 -2.33 1.54 -4.31
N LEU A 339 -1.58 0.54 -4.75
CA LEU A 339 -0.48 -0.08 -4.00
C LEU A 339 0.88 0.46 -4.47
N PHE A 340 1.09 0.54 -5.79
CA PHE A 340 2.30 1.07 -6.40
C PHE A 340 1.97 2.06 -7.50
N ARG A 341 2.72 3.15 -7.51
CA ARG A 341 2.69 4.18 -8.55
C ARG A 341 4.05 4.87 -8.67
#